data_f9db8e9835d31ae0c8eafe86bf5e0667
#
_entry.id   f9db8e9835d31ae0c8eafe86bf5e0667
#
_cell.length_a   1.000
_cell.length_b   1.000
_cell.length_c   1.000
_cell.angle_alpha   90.00
_cell.angle_beta   90.00
_cell.angle_gamma   90.00
#
_symmetry.space_group_name_H-M   'P 1'
#
loop_
_entity.id
_entity.type
_entity.pdbx_description
1 polymer ?
#
loop_
_entity_poly.entity_id
_entity_poly.type
_entity_poly.pdbx_seq_one_letter_code
_entity_poly.pdbx_strand_id
1 'polypeptide(L)'
;MNLTRRRFLVLSALASSVRLWGQGVAPRSVKPQARPAPSGRPFNAHFTDVAREAGLVAPVIYGNPEYKDYILEATGCGCAFFDYDNDGWMDIFLLSGTRIEGAPLGATNRLYKNNRDGTFTDVTEKSGLADVGWASGVCVGDYNNDGFEDLFCTYFGQNKLYRNNGDGTFRDVTRESGLANAAPRWGAGCTFLDYNRDGHLDLFVSNYVQFDFKHVPKPGANRFCSWKGVPVECGPRGLPPGYHSLYRNQGDGTFVDVSRETGISELRESYGMTAVSADLNEDGWPDIYVACDSTPSLLLMNNGKGKFSEEGVLRGVALSEDGMEQAGMGVGVGDYDLDGHLDIFKTHFAEDANGLYRNDGKANFEDVTRAARIGVETRYICWGAGMIDLDNDGLPDLFMTAGGVYPQLEKTLPQYPSKCPRVVFRNLGNGSFEELIEEAGPAIAAPHCSRGCAFGDFDNDGDVDILIVNLNEPPSLLRNDMRGGHHWLKIKLIGTKSNRSAIGARVVVNYGGKKQAQEVMSQSSFYSANDPRLHFGLGREKTADVAVRWPSGVEEKFKSVPADQLLVLKEGAGVVPGADWSRR
;
A
#
# COMPACT_ATOMS: atom_id res chain seq x y z
N MET A 1 24.84 30.03 -33.62
CA MET A 1 24.00 31.09 -33.04
C MET A 1 24.07 30.93 -31.52
N ASN A 2 24.89 31.77 -30.84
CA ASN A 2 25.05 31.69 -29.39
C ASN A 2 23.87 32.39 -28.70
N LEU A 3 22.97 31.61 -28.12
CA LEU A 3 21.90 32.12 -27.23
C LEU A 3 22.55 32.50 -25.89
N THR A 4 22.51 33.79 -25.53
CA THR A 4 23.03 34.27 -24.24
C THR A 4 22.19 33.72 -23.08
N ARG A 5 22.81 33.44 -21.90
CA ARG A 5 22.14 32.95 -20.67
C ARG A 5 20.86 33.74 -20.30
N ARG A 6 20.81 35.04 -20.59
CA ARG A 6 19.62 35.88 -20.36
C ARG A 6 18.43 35.50 -21.25
N ARG A 7 18.65 35.06 -22.50
CA ARG A 7 17.55 34.61 -23.39
C ARG A 7 17.03 33.22 -23.01
N PHE A 8 17.92 32.38 -22.45
CA PHE A 8 17.50 31.08 -21.92
C PHE A 8 16.60 31.22 -20.68
N LEU A 9 16.94 32.14 -19.76
CA LEU A 9 16.12 32.44 -18.57
C LEU A 9 14.77 33.11 -18.92
N VAL A 10 14.70 33.91 -19.99
CA VAL A 10 13.43 34.50 -20.46
C VAL A 10 12.58 33.48 -21.18
N LEU A 11 13.17 32.53 -21.92
CA LEU A 11 12.41 31.42 -22.54
C LEU A 11 11.92 30.39 -21.51
N SER A 12 12.67 30.10 -20.48
CA SER A 12 12.21 29.24 -19.37
C SER A 12 11.12 29.93 -18.52
N ALA A 13 11.18 31.27 -18.33
CA ALA A 13 10.13 32.01 -17.64
C ALA A 13 8.83 32.14 -18.47
N LEU A 14 8.89 32.06 -19.78
CA LEU A 14 7.70 32.05 -20.67
C LEU A 14 7.10 30.65 -20.82
N ALA A 15 7.89 29.58 -20.66
CA ALA A 15 7.38 28.21 -20.66
C ALA A 15 6.62 27.86 -19.37
N SER A 16 6.88 28.57 -18.25
CA SER A 16 6.20 28.35 -16.97
C SER A 16 4.83 29.03 -16.84
N SER A 17 4.32 29.68 -17.88
CA SER A 17 3.03 30.37 -17.85
C SER A 17 1.89 29.66 -18.63
N VAL A 18 2.04 28.41 -19.01
CA VAL A 18 0.88 27.57 -19.34
C VAL A 18 0.18 27.26 -18.02
N ARG A 19 -0.70 28.15 -17.60
CA ARG A 19 -1.66 27.93 -16.52
C ARG A 19 -2.54 26.76 -16.97
N LEU A 20 -2.19 25.55 -16.54
CA LEU A 20 -3.08 24.40 -16.56
C LEU A 20 -4.36 24.84 -15.83
N TRP A 21 -5.46 24.90 -16.52
CA TRP A 21 -6.76 25.36 -16.03
C TRP A 21 -7.19 24.40 -14.91
N GLY A 22 -7.33 24.95 -13.70
CA GLY A 22 -7.33 24.23 -12.47
C GLY A 22 -8.49 23.25 -12.32
N GLN A 23 -8.14 21.99 -12.31
CA GLN A 23 -8.93 20.92 -11.72
C GLN A 23 -8.41 20.65 -10.31
N GLY A 24 -9.23 20.06 -9.44
CA GLY A 24 -8.88 19.77 -8.05
C GLY A 24 -7.76 18.75 -7.88
N VAL A 25 -7.56 17.90 -8.88
CA VAL A 25 -6.45 16.94 -9.02
C VAL A 25 -5.49 17.36 -10.14
N ALA A 26 -4.33 16.73 -10.24
CA ALA A 26 -3.35 16.96 -11.31
C ALA A 26 -3.65 16.08 -12.55
N PRO A 27 -4.53 16.50 -13.50
CA PRO A 27 -4.75 15.71 -14.70
C PRO A 27 -3.60 15.98 -15.67
N ARG A 28 -2.98 14.92 -16.16
CA ARG A 28 -1.89 15.01 -17.13
C ARG A 28 -2.36 14.84 -18.58
N SER A 29 -3.56 14.24 -18.79
CA SER A 29 -4.09 13.86 -20.11
C SER A 29 -3.09 13.02 -20.92
N VAL A 30 -2.45 12.08 -20.25
CA VAL A 30 -1.48 11.17 -20.85
C VAL A 30 -2.20 10.24 -21.82
N LYS A 31 -1.67 10.16 -23.05
CA LYS A 31 -2.16 9.19 -24.02
C LYS A 31 -1.60 7.81 -23.67
N PRO A 32 -2.46 6.76 -23.63
CA PRO A 32 -2.00 5.41 -23.39
C PRO A 32 -1.00 4.98 -24.49
N GLN A 33 -0.05 4.17 -24.12
CA GLN A 33 0.80 3.45 -25.08
C GLN A 33 -0.06 2.45 -25.87
N ALA A 34 0.40 2.11 -27.07
CA ALA A 34 -0.22 1.02 -27.82
C ALA A 34 0.00 -0.31 -27.08
N ARG A 35 -1.07 -1.09 -26.91
CA ARG A 35 -0.94 -2.45 -26.37
C ARG A 35 -0.13 -3.31 -27.33
N PRO A 36 0.92 -3.99 -26.86
CA PRO A 36 1.64 -4.95 -27.68
C PRO A 36 0.74 -6.14 -28.03
N ALA A 37 1.15 -6.93 -29.03
CA ALA A 37 0.50 -8.22 -29.24
C ALA A 37 0.70 -9.12 -28.01
N PRO A 38 -0.30 -9.95 -27.64
CA PRO A 38 -0.16 -10.90 -26.53
C PRO A 38 1.06 -11.79 -26.68
N SER A 39 1.78 -12.03 -25.60
CA SER A 39 3.01 -12.83 -25.61
C SER A 39 2.75 -14.32 -25.92
N GLY A 40 1.51 -14.78 -25.72
CA GLY A 40 1.12 -16.18 -25.83
C GLY A 40 1.68 -17.09 -24.73
N ARG A 41 2.34 -16.53 -23.71
CA ARG A 41 2.78 -17.29 -22.55
C ARG A 41 1.58 -17.63 -21.66
N PRO A 42 1.51 -18.82 -21.05
CA PRO A 42 0.49 -19.10 -20.05
C PRO A 42 0.70 -18.22 -18.81
N PHE A 43 -0.37 -17.76 -18.21
CA PHE A 43 -0.38 -17.20 -16.87
C PHE A 43 -1.03 -18.22 -15.95
N ASN A 44 -0.29 -18.70 -14.96
CA ASN A 44 -0.71 -19.86 -14.18
C ASN A 44 -1.66 -19.48 -13.01
N ALA A 45 -1.70 -18.22 -12.60
CA ALA A 45 -2.65 -17.73 -11.61
C ALA A 45 -4.07 -17.66 -12.20
N HIS A 46 -5.07 -17.97 -11.41
CA HIS A 46 -6.48 -17.90 -11.79
C HIS A 46 -7.35 -17.48 -10.59
N PHE A 47 -7.82 -16.25 -10.61
CA PHE A 47 -8.51 -15.66 -9.47
C PHE A 47 -10.01 -15.88 -9.49
N THR A 48 -10.51 -16.43 -8.39
CA THR A 48 -11.95 -16.66 -8.12
C THR A 48 -12.35 -15.85 -6.88
N ASP A 49 -13.39 -15.02 -6.96
CA ASP A 49 -13.90 -14.29 -5.79
C ASP A 49 -14.74 -15.24 -4.92
N VAL A 50 -14.22 -15.60 -3.76
CA VAL A 50 -14.83 -16.50 -2.79
C VAL A 50 -15.38 -15.77 -1.55
N ALA A 51 -15.40 -14.43 -1.54
CA ALA A 51 -15.77 -13.64 -0.37
C ALA A 51 -17.12 -14.04 0.22
N ARG A 52 -18.12 -14.27 -0.62
CA ARG A 52 -19.47 -14.65 -0.18
C ARG A 52 -19.49 -16.03 0.46
N GLU A 53 -18.88 -17.01 -0.18
CA GLU A 53 -18.76 -18.39 0.30
C GLU A 53 -17.95 -18.45 1.58
N ALA A 54 -16.94 -17.60 1.68
CA ALA A 54 -16.09 -17.43 2.86
C ALA A 54 -16.78 -16.68 4.03
N GLY A 55 -18.00 -16.15 3.84
CA GLY A 55 -18.75 -15.45 4.89
C GLY A 55 -18.51 -13.93 4.98
N LEU A 56 -17.75 -13.34 4.05
CA LEU A 56 -17.45 -11.91 4.00
C LEU A 56 -18.57 -11.14 3.27
N VAL A 57 -19.74 -11.03 3.88
CA VAL A 57 -20.95 -10.50 3.24
C VAL A 57 -21.32 -9.07 3.64
N ALA A 58 -20.68 -8.53 4.68
CA ALA A 58 -20.97 -7.18 5.15
C ALA A 58 -20.34 -6.14 4.23
N PRO A 59 -21.09 -5.12 3.76
CA PRO A 59 -20.54 -4.10 2.90
C PRO A 59 -19.60 -3.15 3.65
N VAL A 60 -18.55 -2.69 2.99
CA VAL A 60 -17.71 -1.59 3.47
C VAL A 60 -18.42 -0.27 3.14
N ILE A 61 -18.93 0.40 4.15
CA ILE A 61 -19.66 1.66 3.98
C ILE A 61 -18.69 2.81 3.81
N TYR A 62 -18.86 3.61 2.74
CA TYR A 62 -18.01 4.80 2.55
C TYR A 62 -18.70 5.85 1.68
N GLY A 63 -19.17 6.93 2.30
CA GLY A 63 -19.89 8.02 1.64
C GLY A 63 -21.19 7.59 0.94
N ASN A 64 -21.79 8.50 0.21
CA ASN A 64 -22.98 8.22 -0.58
C ASN A 64 -22.59 7.46 -1.87
N PRO A 65 -23.27 6.37 -2.26
CA PRO A 65 -22.92 5.61 -3.47
C PRO A 65 -23.26 6.33 -4.78
N GLU A 66 -24.19 7.29 -4.79
CA GLU A 66 -24.71 7.92 -6.01
C GLU A 66 -24.07 9.29 -6.30
N TYR A 67 -23.61 10.00 -5.27
CA TYR A 67 -22.96 11.31 -5.38
C TYR A 67 -21.99 11.54 -4.22
N LYS A 68 -21.04 12.44 -4.42
CA LYS A 68 -20.12 12.89 -3.37
C LYS A 68 -20.18 14.40 -3.25
N ASP A 69 -20.37 14.89 -2.03
CA ASP A 69 -20.30 16.31 -1.71
C ASP A 69 -18.90 16.75 -1.29
N TYR A 70 -18.11 15.81 -0.77
CA TYR A 70 -16.79 16.07 -0.21
C TYR A 70 -15.80 14.98 -0.58
N ILE A 71 -14.55 15.35 -0.78
CA ILE A 71 -13.43 14.43 -1.05
C ILE A 71 -13.30 13.35 0.03
N LEU A 72 -13.69 13.64 1.26
CA LEU A 72 -13.72 12.70 2.37
C LEU A 72 -14.58 11.45 2.08
N GLU A 73 -15.64 11.60 1.27
CA GLU A 73 -16.53 10.49 0.90
C GLU A 73 -15.98 9.62 -0.24
N ALA A 74 -14.94 10.07 -0.92
CA ALA A 74 -14.44 9.45 -2.15
C ALA A 74 -13.17 8.63 -1.96
N THR A 75 -12.36 8.93 -0.94
CA THR A 75 -11.02 8.36 -0.75
C THR A 75 -11.05 6.87 -0.45
N GLY A 76 -11.95 6.44 0.44
CA GLY A 76 -12.02 5.02 0.85
C GLY A 76 -10.99 4.65 1.90
N CYS A 77 -10.80 3.34 2.09
CA CYS A 77 -9.98 2.79 3.16
C CYS A 77 -9.22 1.52 2.73
N GLY A 78 -8.36 1.06 3.63
CA GLY A 78 -7.56 -0.16 3.48
C GLY A 78 -8.10 -1.36 4.23
N CYS A 79 -7.33 -2.45 4.17
CA CYS A 79 -7.56 -3.72 4.84
C CYS A 79 -6.24 -4.37 5.26
N ALA A 80 -6.30 -5.44 6.04
CA ALA A 80 -5.13 -6.18 6.44
C ALA A 80 -5.36 -7.69 6.46
N PHE A 81 -4.30 -8.43 6.09
CA PHE A 81 -4.10 -9.81 6.51
C PHE A 81 -3.13 -9.84 7.70
N PHE A 82 -3.47 -10.52 8.78
CA PHE A 82 -2.60 -10.71 9.93
C PHE A 82 -3.09 -11.88 10.80
N ASP A 83 -2.21 -12.44 11.59
CA ASP A 83 -2.48 -13.58 12.48
C ASP A 83 -2.68 -13.03 13.90
N TYR A 84 -3.93 -12.57 14.22
CA TYR A 84 -4.16 -11.82 15.47
C TYR A 84 -4.13 -12.70 16.73
N ASP A 85 -4.34 -13.99 16.60
CA ASP A 85 -4.35 -14.93 17.73
C ASP A 85 -3.18 -15.94 17.72
N ASN A 86 -2.19 -15.71 16.82
CA ASN A 86 -0.97 -16.53 16.67
C ASN A 86 -1.26 -18.00 16.36
N ASP A 87 -2.33 -18.29 15.62
CA ASP A 87 -2.71 -19.67 15.27
C ASP A 87 -2.09 -20.17 13.94
N GLY A 88 -1.37 -19.28 13.24
CA GLY A 88 -0.66 -19.57 11.99
C GLY A 88 -1.50 -19.38 10.72
N TRP A 89 -2.73 -18.92 10.85
CA TRP A 89 -3.64 -18.64 9.75
C TRP A 89 -3.92 -17.14 9.66
N MET A 90 -3.95 -16.62 8.43
CA MET A 90 -4.22 -15.19 8.24
C MET A 90 -5.69 -14.88 8.46
N ASP A 91 -5.95 -13.98 9.38
CA ASP A 91 -7.23 -13.36 9.63
C ASP A 91 -7.40 -12.11 8.78
N ILE A 92 -8.61 -11.57 8.72
CA ILE A 92 -8.94 -10.42 7.89
C ILE A 92 -9.42 -9.26 8.76
N PHE A 93 -8.78 -8.10 8.61
CA PHE A 93 -9.29 -6.85 9.14
C PHE A 93 -9.69 -5.91 8.02
N LEU A 94 -10.92 -5.40 8.07
CA LEU A 94 -11.47 -4.44 7.12
C LEU A 94 -11.75 -3.14 7.84
N LEU A 95 -11.16 -2.06 7.37
CA LEU A 95 -11.59 -0.73 7.75
C LEU A 95 -12.93 -0.39 7.07
N SER A 96 -13.70 0.48 7.69
CA SER A 96 -14.94 1.01 7.14
C SER A 96 -15.05 2.49 7.42
N GLY A 97 -15.72 3.19 6.53
CA GLY A 97 -16.09 4.57 6.74
C GLY A 97 -17.51 4.71 7.30
N THR A 98 -18.14 5.82 6.97
CA THR A 98 -19.51 6.14 7.34
C THR A 98 -20.15 6.97 6.23
N ARG A 99 -21.30 7.55 6.46
CA ARG A 99 -21.96 8.55 5.61
C ARG A 99 -22.18 9.83 6.40
N ILE A 100 -22.23 10.96 5.71
CA ILE A 100 -22.54 12.24 6.33
C ILE A 100 -23.98 12.23 6.86
N GLU A 101 -24.90 11.64 6.08
CA GLU A 101 -26.30 11.46 6.46
C GLU A 101 -26.72 10.02 6.17
N GLY A 102 -27.57 9.46 7.03
CA GLY A 102 -28.17 8.13 6.82
C GLY A 102 -27.16 6.98 6.81
N ALA A 103 -26.14 7.03 7.66
CA ALA A 103 -25.22 5.90 7.82
C ALA A 103 -26.01 4.65 8.28
N PRO A 104 -25.86 3.51 7.60
CA PRO A 104 -26.54 2.29 8.00
C PRO A 104 -25.99 1.78 9.34
N LEU A 105 -26.84 1.06 10.09
CA LEU A 105 -26.37 0.30 11.25
C LEU A 105 -25.31 -0.71 10.80
N GLY A 106 -24.23 -0.84 11.58
CA GLY A 106 -23.11 -1.72 11.25
C GLY A 106 -22.09 -1.14 10.24
N ALA A 107 -22.14 0.19 9.96
CA ALA A 107 -21.04 0.91 9.31
C ALA A 107 -19.84 1.01 10.28
N THR A 108 -19.09 -0.06 10.42
CA THR A 108 -18.00 -0.24 11.38
C THR A 108 -16.88 -1.06 10.77
N ASN A 109 -15.67 -0.94 11.32
CA ASN A 109 -14.59 -1.88 11.00
C ASN A 109 -15.02 -3.32 11.26
N ARG A 110 -14.32 -4.28 10.67
CA ARG A 110 -14.62 -5.70 10.88
C ARG A 110 -13.36 -6.52 11.05
N LEU A 111 -13.40 -7.43 12.03
CA LEU A 111 -12.42 -8.49 12.20
C LEU A 111 -13.09 -9.82 11.92
N TYR A 112 -12.50 -10.58 11.00
CA TYR A 112 -12.94 -11.91 10.62
C TYR A 112 -11.86 -12.92 10.98
N LYS A 113 -12.20 -13.87 11.88
CA LYS A 113 -11.32 -14.97 12.23
C LYS A 113 -11.36 -16.05 11.16
N ASN A 114 -10.21 -16.53 10.74
CA ASN A 114 -10.06 -17.66 9.83
C ASN A 114 -10.46 -18.99 10.52
N ASN A 115 -11.40 -19.73 9.94
CA ASN A 115 -11.87 -21.02 10.47
C ASN A 115 -11.02 -22.22 10.00
N ARG A 116 -9.98 -21.98 9.16
CA ARG A 116 -9.07 -23.00 8.60
C ARG A 116 -9.73 -23.97 7.63
N ASP A 117 -10.87 -23.62 7.09
CA ASP A 117 -11.65 -24.40 6.12
C ASP A 117 -12.07 -23.59 4.89
N GLY A 118 -11.42 -22.44 4.67
CA GLY A 118 -11.73 -21.48 3.62
C GLY A 118 -12.87 -20.51 3.98
N THR A 119 -13.39 -20.57 5.23
CA THR A 119 -14.42 -19.66 5.72
C THR A 119 -13.92 -18.81 6.88
N PHE A 120 -14.66 -17.75 7.18
CA PHE A 120 -14.33 -16.81 8.25
C PHE A 120 -15.55 -16.57 9.16
N THR A 121 -15.28 -16.29 10.42
CA THR A 121 -16.29 -15.89 11.42
C THR A 121 -16.10 -14.41 11.77
N ASP A 122 -17.15 -13.62 11.67
CA ASP A 122 -17.16 -12.23 12.14
C ASP A 122 -17.05 -12.21 13.68
N VAL A 123 -15.92 -11.71 14.19
CA VAL A 123 -15.63 -11.59 15.62
C VAL A 123 -15.52 -10.15 16.08
N THR A 124 -15.95 -9.20 15.25
CA THR A 124 -15.78 -7.75 15.43
C THR A 124 -16.23 -7.25 16.80
N GLU A 125 -17.46 -7.54 17.19
CA GLU A 125 -18.00 -7.08 18.48
C GLU A 125 -17.24 -7.69 19.66
N LYS A 126 -16.93 -8.99 19.57
CA LYS A 126 -16.20 -9.71 20.61
C LYS A 126 -14.77 -9.19 20.75
N SER A 127 -14.13 -8.83 19.64
CA SER A 127 -12.75 -8.35 19.63
C SER A 127 -12.60 -6.92 20.14
N GLY A 128 -13.69 -6.12 20.22
CA GLY A 128 -13.62 -4.71 20.60
C GLY A 128 -13.18 -3.76 19.48
N LEU A 129 -13.22 -4.20 18.22
CA LEU A 129 -12.81 -3.42 17.05
C LEU A 129 -13.98 -2.79 16.26
N ALA A 130 -15.21 -2.86 16.79
CA ALA A 130 -16.42 -2.30 16.19
C ALA A 130 -16.43 -0.76 16.25
N ASP A 131 -15.48 -0.13 15.60
CA ASP A 131 -15.35 1.33 15.60
C ASP A 131 -16.00 1.97 14.37
N VAL A 132 -16.58 3.15 14.57
CA VAL A 132 -17.30 3.90 13.55
C VAL A 132 -16.57 5.21 13.26
N GLY A 133 -16.45 5.59 12.00
CA GLY A 133 -15.81 6.84 11.60
C GLY A 133 -15.34 6.81 10.17
N TRP A 134 -14.63 7.84 9.74
CA TRP A 134 -14.01 7.92 8.43
C TRP A 134 -12.60 7.31 8.52
N ALA A 135 -12.53 5.97 8.50
CA ALA A 135 -11.26 5.26 8.52
C ALA A 135 -10.53 5.41 7.17
N SER A 136 -9.21 5.43 7.21
CA SER A 136 -8.35 5.49 6.01
C SER A 136 -7.41 4.30 5.97
N GLY A 137 -6.30 4.33 6.70
CA GLY A 137 -5.23 3.34 6.63
C GLY A 137 -5.10 2.48 7.88
N VAL A 138 -4.47 1.33 7.70
CA VAL A 138 -4.06 0.43 8.78
C VAL A 138 -2.61 0.03 8.58
N CYS A 139 -1.82 0.00 9.65
CA CYS A 139 -0.56 -0.72 9.72
C CYS A 139 -0.58 -1.73 10.88
N VAL A 140 0.13 -2.82 10.69
CA VAL A 140 0.19 -3.97 11.60
C VAL A 140 1.60 -4.11 12.14
N GLY A 141 1.74 -4.37 13.45
CA GLY A 141 3.03 -4.65 14.07
C GLY A 141 2.93 -4.74 15.59
N ASP A 142 3.77 -5.51 16.19
CA ASP A 142 3.90 -5.68 17.65
C ASP A 142 4.71 -4.49 18.22
N TYR A 143 4.01 -3.36 18.50
CA TYR A 143 4.68 -2.12 18.93
C TYR A 143 5.25 -2.20 20.35
N ASN A 144 4.74 -3.11 21.17
CA ASN A 144 5.14 -3.28 22.57
C ASN A 144 6.05 -4.51 22.81
N ASN A 145 6.37 -5.27 21.74
CA ASN A 145 7.21 -6.47 21.73
C ASN A 145 6.68 -7.61 22.63
N ASP A 146 5.34 -7.71 22.83
CA ASP A 146 4.74 -8.76 23.67
C ASP A 146 4.46 -10.08 22.92
N GLY A 147 4.62 -10.08 21.59
CA GLY A 147 4.47 -11.26 20.74
C GLY A 147 3.12 -11.36 20.05
N PHE A 148 2.25 -10.35 20.19
CA PHE A 148 0.98 -10.24 19.48
C PHE A 148 0.98 -9.00 18.57
N GLU A 149 0.44 -9.14 17.38
CA GLU A 149 0.37 -8.02 16.44
C GLU A 149 -0.74 -7.05 16.84
N ASP A 150 -0.40 -5.77 16.89
CA ASP A 150 -1.27 -4.64 17.18
C ASP A 150 -1.69 -3.93 15.91
N LEU A 151 -2.70 -3.06 16.01
CA LEU A 151 -3.21 -2.29 14.89
C LEU A 151 -3.11 -0.79 15.17
N PHE A 152 -2.54 -0.03 14.24
CA PHE A 152 -2.74 1.41 14.21
C PHE A 152 -3.59 1.78 13.00
N CYS A 153 -4.70 2.46 13.26
CA CYS A 153 -5.68 2.85 12.26
C CYS A 153 -5.78 4.37 12.15
N THR A 154 -5.70 4.89 10.92
CA THR A 154 -5.87 6.32 10.67
C THR A 154 -7.31 6.65 10.34
N TYR A 155 -7.73 7.83 10.76
CA TYR A 155 -9.09 8.36 10.58
C TYR A 155 -9.05 9.85 10.24
N PHE A 156 -10.15 10.34 9.66
CA PHE A 156 -10.48 11.74 9.81
C PHE A 156 -11.01 11.97 11.23
N GLY A 157 -10.31 12.80 11.99
CA GLY A 157 -10.60 13.09 13.40
C GLY A 157 -9.50 12.59 14.32
N GLN A 158 -9.70 11.43 14.93
CA GLN A 158 -8.77 10.80 15.86
C GLN A 158 -8.28 9.45 15.32
N ASN A 159 -6.99 9.32 15.13
CA ASN A 159 -6.37 8.02 14.85
C ASN A 159 -6.44 7.11 16.07
N LYS A 160 -6.31 5.80 15.88
CA LYS A 160 -6.46 4.81 16.95
C LYS A 160 -5.34 3.80 16.96
N LEU A 161 -4.79 3.57 18.16
CA LEU A 161 -3.89 2.44 18.45
C LEU A 161 -4.67 1.39 19.24
N TYR A 162 -4.80 0.21 18.68
CA TYR A 162 -5.43 -0.93 19.32
C TYR A 162 -4.37 -1.94 19.72
N ARG A 163 -4.19 -2.10 21.05
CA ARG A 163 -3.33 -3.14 21.59
C ARG A 163 -4.06 -4.47 21.61
N ASN A 164 -3.44 -5.50 21.08
CA ASN A 164 -3.87 -6.87 21.20
C ASN A 164 -3.63 -7.39 22.62
N ASN A 165 -4.65 -7.96 23.27
CA ASN A 165 -4.53 -8.48 24.63
C ASN A 165 -4.06 -9.94 24.68
N GLY A 166 -3.86 -10.61 23.53
CA GLY A 166 -3.48 -12.02 23.42
C GLY A 166 -4.59 -13.02 23.77
N ASP A 167 -5.79 -12.55 24.01
CA ASP A 167 -6.97 -13.37 24.34
C ASP A 167 -8.09 -13.31 23.29
N GLY A 168 -7.76 -12.75 22.11
CA GLY A 168 -8.68 -12.52 21.00
C GLY A 168 -9.44 -11.21 21.09
N THR A 169 -9.05 -10.32 22.02
CA THR A 169 -9.62 -8.97 22.17
C THR A 169 -8.57 -7.90 21.99
N PHE A 170 -9.03 -6.70 21.62
CA PHE A 170 -8.20 -5.51 21.48
C PHE A 170 -8.69 -4.40 22.42
N ARG A 171 -7.77 -3.54 22.79
CA ARG A 171 -8.05 -2.36 23.61
C ARG A 171 -7.56 -1.09 22.91
N ASP A 172 -8.44 -0.10 22.77
CA ASP A 172 -8.04 1.24 22.33
C ASP A 172 -7.15 1.89 23.42
N VAL A 173 -5.86 2.03 23.12
CA VAL A 173 -4.85 2.61 23.99
C VAL A 173 -4.34 3.97 23.50
N THR A 174 -5.02 4.59 22.54
CA THR A 174 -4.60 5.82 21.86
C THR A 174 -4.26 6.95 22.82
N ARG A 175 -5.10 7.17 23.83
CA ARG A 175 -4.89 8.24 24.81
C ARG A 175 -3.75 7.93 25.76
N GLU A 176 -3.70 6.71 26.28
CA GLU A 176 -2.68 6.32 27.25
C GLU A 176 -1.30 6.19 26.62
N SER A 177 -1.23 5.85 25.31
CA SER A 177 0.01 5.82 24.54
C SER A 177 0.52 7.20 24.10
N GLY A 178 -0.20 8.28 24.36
CA GLY A 178 0.21 9.63 23.96
C GLY A 178 -0.06 10.00 22.50
N LEU A 179 -0.81 9.18 21.75
CA LEU A 179 -1.12 9.38 20.33
C LEU A 179 -2.43 10.16 20.09
N ALA A 180 -3.10 10.63 21.16
CA ALA A 180 -4.32 11.40 21.00
C ALA A 180 -4.04 12.78 20.37
N ASN A 181 -4.70 13.09 19.27
CA ASN A 181 -4.60 14.37 18.60
C ASN A 181 -5.21 15.51 19.45
N ALA A 182 -4.54 16.65 19.52
CA ALA A 182 -5.07 17.85 20.18
C ALA A 182 -6.23 18.50 19.39
N ALA A 183 -6.29 18.29 18.07
CA ALA A 183 -7.35 18.74 17.17
C ALA A 183 -7.59 17.67 16.09
N PRO A 184 -8.79 17.63 15.48
CA PRO A 184 -9.06 16.72 14.38
C PRO A 184 -8.05 16.90 13.24
N ARG A 185 -7.53 15.77 12.74
CA ARG A 185 -6.67 15.69 11.56
C ARG A 185 -7.23 14.64 10.62
N TRP A 186 -6.80 14.64 9.37
CA TRP A 186 -7.08 13.56 8.46
C TRP A 186 -5.82 12.72 8.29
N GLY A 187 -5.70 11.69 9.14
CA GLY A 187 -4.69 10.66 8.98
C GLY A 187 -4.99 9.84 7.72
N ALA A 188 -3.99 9.68 6.88
CA ALA A 188 -4.05 8.95 5.62
C ALA A 188 -3.25 7.64 5.73
N GLY A 189 -2.10 7.50 5.09
CA GLY A 189 -1.21 6.36 5.30
C GLY A 189 -0.51 6.41 6.66
N CYS A 190 -0.10 5.25 7.14
CA CYS A 190 0.69 5.11 8.36
C CYS A 190 1.67 3.95 8.19
N THR A 191 2.81 3.99 8.86
CA THR A 191 3.74 2.86 8.84
C THR A 191 4.47 2.78 10.17
N PHE A 192 4.56 1.58 10.74
CA PHE A 192 5.51 1.29 11.78
C PHE A 192 6.91 1.11 11.16
N LEU A 193 7.92 1.61 11.83
CA LEU A 193 9.33 1.47 11.47
C LEU A 193 10.18 1.66 12.73
N ASP A 194 11.36 1.10 12.75
CA ASP A 194 12.36 1.36 13.79
C ASP A 194 13.41 2.35 13.23
N TYR A 195 13.05 3.67 13.22
CA TYR A 195 13.86 4.67 12.53
C TYR A 195 15.20 4.94 13.19
N ASN A 196 15.33 4.64 14.50
CA ASN A 196 16.51 4.88 15.31
C ASN A 196 17.27 3.59 15.68
N ARG A 197 16.75 2.42 15.24
CA ARG A 197 17.31 1.07 15.46
C ARG A 197 17.50 0.72 16.93
N ASP A 198 16.54 1.11 17.77
CA ASP A 198 16.54 0.79 19.20
C ASP A 198 15.75 -0.50 19.54
N GLY A 199 15.15 -1.14 18.54
CA GLY A 199 14.37 -2.39 18.66
C GLY A 199 12.90 -2.16 19.02
N HIS A 200 12.42 -0.91 19.03
CA HIS A 200 11.03 -0.56 19.23
C HIS A 200 10.43 0.03 17.95
N LEU A 201 9.19 -0.33 17.65
CA LEU A 201 8.50 0.21 16.49
C LEU A 201 8.01 1.63 16.75
N ASP A 202 8.58 2.59 16.02
CA ASP A 202 8.13 3.96 15.91
C ASP A 202 6.97 4.05 14.91
N LEU A 203 6.31 5.21 14.81
CA LEU A 203 5.14 5.37 13.98
C LEU A 203 5.21 6.64 13.14
N PHE A 204 5.18 6.50 11.82
CA PHE A 204 4.98 7.61 10.89
C PHE A 204 3.52 7.67 10.44
N VAL A 205 2.95 8.89 10.37
CA VAL A 205 1.59 9.14 9.86
C VAL A 205 1.64 10.22 8.80
N SER A 206 1.24 9.89 7.58
CA SER A 206 0.94 10.89 6.57
C SER A 206 -0.44 11.51 6.83
N ASN A 207 -0.58 12.81 6.58
CA ASN A 207 -1.85 13.51 6.67
C ASN A 207 -2.19 14.11 5.30
N TYR A 208 -3.47 14.02 4.90
CA TYR A 208 -3.89 14.36 3.55
C TYR A 208 -4.19 15.85 3.41
N VAL A 209 -5.36 16.29 3.83
CA VAL A 209 -5.80 17.68 3.78
C VAL A 209 -6.27 18.16 5.15
N GLN A 210 -6.20 19.48 5.39
CA GLN A 210 -6.89 20.09 6.51
C GLN A 210 -8.37 20.27 6.12
N PHE A 211 -9.21 19.39 6.63
CA PHE A 211 -10.62 19.32 6.27
C PHE A 211 -11.51 19.87 7.40
N ASP A 212 -12.41 20.79 7.03
CA ASP A 212 -13.42 21.32 7.93
C ASP A 212 -14.75 21.48 7.19
N PHE A 213 -15.78 20.76 7.62
CA PHE A 213 -17.13 20.82 7.02
C PHE A 213 -17.71 22.23 6.91
N LYS A 214 -17.29 23.18 7.77
CA LYS A 214 -17.78 24.56 7.74
C LYS A 214 -17.15 25.40 6.64
N HIS A 215 -15.94 25.06 6.20
CA HIS A 215 -15.15 25.89 5.30
C HIS A 215 -14.84 25.21 3.96
N VAL A 216 -15.06 23.89 3.84
CA VAL A 216 -14.80 23.18 2.59
C VAL A 216 -15.82 23.60 1.51
N PRO A 217 -15.38 24.01 0.31
CA PRO A 217 -16.28 24.45 -0.74
C PRO A 217 -17.16 23.29 -1.25
N LYS A 218 -18.36 23.61 -1.69
CA LYS A 218 -19.29 22.65 -2.29
C LYS A 218 -18.94 22.34 -3.76
N PRO A 219 -19.44 21.24 -4.31
CA PRO A 219 -19.30 20.92 -5.73
C PRO A 219 -19.63 22.11 -6.64
N GLY A 220 -18.75 22.40 -7.59
CA GLY A 220 -18.91 23.50 -8.52
C GLY A 220 -18.62 24.91 -7.98
N ALA A 221 -18.27 25.06 -6.71
CA ALA A 221 -18.06 26.38 -6.08
C ALA A 221 -16.87 27.16 -6.69
N ASN A 222 -15.86 26.48 -7.17
CA ASN A 222 -14.70 27.08 -7.84
C ASN A 222 -14.05 26.10 -8.83
N ARG A 223 -12.97 26.54 -9.47
CA ARG A 223 -12.26 25.75 -10.50
C ARG A 223 -11.70 24.40 -10.00
N PHE A 224 -11.46 24.25 -8.70
CA PHE A 224 -10.96 23.00 -8.11
C PHE A 224 -12.09 22.03 -7.76
N CYS A 225 -13.33 22.47 -7.85
CA CYS A 225 -14.54 21.71 -7.54
C CYS A 225 -15.32 21.32 -8.80
N SER A 226 -14.61 21.15 -9.91
CA SER A 226 -15.15 20.66 -11.18
C SER A 226 -14.14 19.76 -11.89
N TRP A 227 -14.64 18.77 -12.62
CA TRP A 227 -13.82 17.90 -13.46
C TRP A 227 -14.47 17.73 -14.84
N LYS A 228 -13.68 17.96 -15.90
CA LYS A 228 -14.19 17.95 -17.29
C LYS A 228 -15.44 18.82 -17.52
N GLY A 229 -15.56 19.93 -16.79
CA GLY A 229 -16.70 20.84 -16.88
C GLY A 229 -17.94 20.43 -16.06
N VAL A 230 -17.90 19.31 -15.37
CA VAL A 230 -18.99 18.86 -14.48
C VAL A 230 -18.66 19.23 -13.04
N PRO A 231 -19.63 19.80 -12.27
CA PRO A 231 -19.47 20.04 -10.84
C PRO A 231 -19.23 18.73 -10.08
N VAL A 232 -18.14 18.68 -9.30
CA VAL A 232 -17.78 17.57 -8.42
C VAL A 232 -17.24 18.12 -7.10
N GLU A 233 -17.04 17.29 -6.11
CA GLU A 233 -16.35 17.67 -4.88
C GLU A 233 -14.95 18.24 -5.17
N CYS A 234 -14.49 19.15 -4.32
CA CYS A 234 -13.19 19.78 -4.50
C CYS A 234 -12.07 18.77 -4.28
N GLY A 235 -11.16 18.66 -5.23
CA GLY A 235 -9.94 17.88 -5.06
C GLY A 235 -8.92 18.56 -4.13
N PRO A 236 -7.80 17.91 -3.82
CA PRO A 236 -6.87 18.36 -2.78
C PRO A 236 -6.32 19.76 -3.05
N ARG A 237 -6.06 20.14 -4.31
CA ARG A 237 -5.57 21.48 -4.67
C ARG A 237 -6.52 22.62 -4.33
N GLY A 238 -7.76 22.32 -3.98
CA GLY A 238 -8.75 23.29 -3.49
C GLY A 238 -8.77 23.42 -1.97
N LEU A 239 -7.94 22.68 -1.25
CA LEU A 239 -7.93 22.56 0.21
C LEU A 239 -6.50 22.74 0.75
N PRO A 240 -6.31 23.21 2.00
CA PRO A 240 -4.99 23.26 2.60
C PRO A 240 -4.42 21.84 2.84
N PRO A 241 -3.11 21.62 2.61
CA PRO A 241 -2.47 20.33 2.84
C PRO A 241 -2.35 19.99 4.34
N GLY A 242 -2.27 18.70 4.65
CA GLY A 242 -2.01 18.21 6.01
C GLY A 242 -0.52 18.27 6.39
N TYR A 243 -0.23 18.07 7.68
CA TYR A 243 1.14 18.01 8.22
C TYR A 243 1.43 16.59 8.69
N HIS A 244 2.54 16.00 8.22
CA HIS A 244 2.96 14.66 8.61
C HIS A 244 3.50 14.63 10.04
N SER A 245 3.48 13.44 10.63
CA SER A 245 3.94 13.25 12.01
C SER A 245 4.81 12.00 12.13
N LEU A 246 5.84 12.07 12.97
CA LEU A 246 6.64 10.93 13.40
C LEU A 246 6.61 10.86 14.93
N TYR A 247 6.27 9.70 15.45
CA TYR A 247 6.17 9.43 16.88
C TYR A 247 7.20 8.38 17.25
N ARG A 248 8.07 8.70 18.21
CA ARG A 248 9.06 7.77 18.76
C ARG A 248 8.44 6.95 19.89
N ASN A 249 8.57 5.64 19.82
CA ASN A 249 8.23 4.72 20.89
C ASN A 249 9.24 4.83 22.03
N GLN A 250 8.77 4.87 23.28
CA GLN A 250 9.63 4.98 24.46
C GLN A 250 9.99 3.60 25.05
N GLY A 251 9.50 2.50 24.47
CA GLY A 251 9.72 1.14 24.97
C GLY A 251 8.85 0.76 26.18
N ASP A 252 8.00 1.65 26.65
CA ASP A 252 7.08 1.45 27.77
C ASP A 252 5.59 1.45 27.36
N GLY A 253 5.34 1.39 26.04
CA GLY A 253 4.01 1.44 25.44
C GLY A 253 3.52 2.85 25.16
N THR A 254 4.35 3.89 25.37
CA THR A 254 4.03 5.28 25.07
C THR A 254 4.86 5.83 23.91
N PHE A 255 4.34 6.88 23.26
CA PHE A 255 4.97 7.56 22.14
C PHE A 255 5.14 9.05 22.41
N VAL A 256 6.18 9.64 21.83
CA VAL A 256 6.46 11.08 21.85
C VAL A 256 6.54 11.60 20.42
N ASP A 257 5.85 12.71 20.14
CA ASP A 257 5.94 13.40 18.85
C ASP A 257 7.35 13.99 18.66
N VAL A 258 8.09 13.44 17.70
CA VAL A 258 9.45 13.85 17.34
C VAL A 258 9.51 14.49 15.96
N SER A 259 8.37 14.88 15.38
CA SER A 259 8.28 15.43 14.02
C SER A 259 9.20 16.65 13.83
N ARG A 260 9.34 17.49 14.84
CA ARG A 260 10.21 18.67 14.78
C ARG A 260 11.69 18.30 14.89
N GLU A 261 12.04 17.42 15.83
CA GLU A 261 13.45 17.06 16.04
C GLU A 261 14.02 16.25 14.87
N THR A 262 13.17 15.49 14.17
CA THR A 262 13.55 14.66 13.01
C THR A 262 13.50 15.38 11.67
N GLY A 263 12.96 16.63 11.62
CA GLY A 263 12.81 17.41 10.39
C GLY A 263 11.50 17.16 9.64
N ILE A 264 10.64 16.23 10.12
CA ILE A 264 9.35 15.92 9.47
C ILE A 264 8.40 17.13 9.44
N SER A 265 8.39 17.96 10.48
CA SER A 265 7.57 19.18 10.53
C SER A 265 8.02 20.30 9.58
N GLU A 266 9.23 20.18 9.01
CA GLU A 266 9.82 21.15 8.08
C GLU A 266 9.65 20.76 6.61
N LEU A 267 8.97 19.63 6.33
CA LEU A 267 8.70 19.17 4.98
C LEU A 267 7.85 20.19 4.23
N ARG A 268 8.05 20.23 2.89
CA ARG A 268 7.17 21.01 2.03
C ARG A 268 5.72 20.56 2.17
N GLU A 269 4.81 21.50 2.00
CA GLU A 269 3.36 21.20 1.93
C GLU A 269 3.07 20.14 0.86
N SER A 270 2.32 19.11 1.24
CA SER A 270 1.98 17.99 0.35
C SER A 270 0.67 17.33 0.78
N TYR A 271 0.02 16.68 -0.17
CA TYR A 271 -1.19 15.89 0.08
C TYR A 271 -0.79 14.42 0.20
N GLY A 272 -0.21 14.06 1.35
CA GLY A 272 0.30 12.70 1.56
C GLY A 272 -0.82 11.68 1.67
N MET A 273 -0.67 10.58 0.94
CA MET A 273 -1.53 9.40 1.00
C MET A 273 -0.78 8.20 1.59
N THR A 274 -0.61 7.13 0.86
CA THR A 274 0.07 5.92 1.36
C THR A 274 1.51 6.22 1.74
N ALA A 275 1.92 5.73 2.91
CA ALA A 275 3.30 5.80 3.39
C ALA A 275 3.86 4.39 3.56
N VAL A 276 5.04 4.14 3.01
CA VAL A 276 5.77 2.88 3.18
C VAL A 276 7.16 3.17 3.73
N SER A 277 7.68 2.24 4.53
CA SER A 277 9.05 2.33 5.02
C SER A 277 9.86 1.13 4.55
N ALA A 278 11.03 1.40 3.97
CA ALA A 278 12.01 0.40 3.56
C ALA A 278 13.41 1.02 3.47
N ASP A 279 14.45 0.18 3.58
CA ASP A 279 15.84 0.58 3.36
C ASP A 279 16.14 0.62 1.84
N LEU A 280 15.83 1.76 1.22
CA LEU A 280 15.89 1.93 -0.23
C LEU A 280 17.31 2.19 -0.78
N ASN A 281 18.24 2.64 0.08
CA ASN A 281 19.65 2.85 -0.28
C ASN A 281 20.61 1.79 0.25
N GLU A 282 20.06 0.74 0.93
CA GLU A 282 20.78 -0.41 1.49
C GLU A 282 21.83 -0.07 2.56
N ASP A 283 21.68 1.09 3.23
CA ASP A 283 22.59 1.52 4.29
C ASP A 283 22.25 0.97 5.69
N GLY A 284 21.14 0.25 5.81
CA GLY A 284 20.66 -0.40 7.03
C GLY A 284 19.72 0.47 7.86
N TRP A 285 19.34 1.67 7.39
CA TRP A 285 18.39 2.55 8.06
C TRP A 285 17.11 2.67 7.23
N PRO A 286 15.92 2.56 7.84
CA PRO A 286 14.70 2.65 7.08
C PRO A 286 14.44 4.07 6.61
N ASP A 287 14.19 4.22 5.30
CA ASP A 287 13.69 5.43 4.66
C ASP A 287 12.15 5.41 4.64
N ILE A 288 11.52 6.55 4.31
CA ILE A 288 10.07 6.63 4.19
C ILE A 288 9.72 7.21 2.82
N TYR A 289 8.91 6.48 2.05
CA TYR A 289 8.31 6.99 0.83
C TYR A 289 6.83 7.30 1.06
N VAL A 290 6.39 8.50 0.64
CA VAL A 290 4.98 8.92 0.72
C VAL A 290 4.47 9.23 -0.67
N ALA A 291 3.51 8.45 -1.17
CA ALA A 291 2.77 8.82 -2.35
C ALA A 291 1.91 10.05 -2.05
N CYS A 292 2.00 11.07 -2.89
CA CYS A 292 1.27 12.32 -2.70
C CYS A 292 0.29 12.56 -3.85
N ASP A 293 -0.92 12.97 -3.50
CA ASP A 293 -1.94 13.34 -4.47
C ASP A 293 -1.69 14.78 -4.96
N SER A 294 -1.47 14.94 -6.26
CA SER A 294 -1.38 16.26 -6.91
C SER A 294 -0.25 17.19 -6.44
N THR A 295 0.72 16.66 -5.71
CA THR A 295 2.00 17.28 -5.35
C THR A 295 3.12 16.26 -5.58
N PRO A 296 4.40 16.70 -5.68
CA PRO A 296 5.50 15.74 -5.77
C PRO A 296 5.47 14.76 -4.59
N SER A 297 5.65 13.47 -4.84
CA SER A 297 5.80 12.46 -3.78
C SER A 297 7.03 12.76 -2.93
N LEU A 298 7.03 12.30 -1.67
CA LEU A 298 8.14 12.51 -0.75
C LEU A 298 8.99 11.25 -0.64
N LEU A 299 10.31 11.42 -0.66
CA LEU A 299 11.26 10.40 -0.25
C LEU A 299 12.10 10.97 0.90
N LEU A 300 11.86 10.47 2.09
CA LEU A 300 12.49 10.92 3.32
C LEU A 300 13.64 9.97 3.64
N MET A 301 14.86 10.42 3.33
CA MET A 301 16.09 9.66 3.55
C MET A 301 16.53 9.78 5.01
N ASN A 302 16.67 8.64 5.67
CA ASN A 302 17.19 8.57 7.04
C ASN A 302 18.72 8.74 7.04
N ASN A 303 19.23 9.67 7.83
CA ASN A 303 20.68 9.92 7.89
C ASN A 303 21.42 9.07 8.93
N GLY A 304 20.76 8.09 9.56
CA GLY A 304 21.33 7.26 10.62
C GLY A 304 21.66 8.00 11.93
N LYS A 305 21.22 9.26 12.07
CA LYS A 305 21.45 10.12 13.24
C LYS A 305 20.17 10.75 13.78
N GLY A 306 19.03 10.10 13.49
CA GLY A 306 17.70 10.51 13.96
C GLY A 306 17.09 11.68 13.19
N LYS A 307 17.52 11.95 11.95
CA LYS A 307 16.94 12.99 11.09
C LYS A 307 16.68 12.49 9.68
N PHE A 308 15.64 13.05 9.07
CA PHE A 308 15.28 12.80 7.69
C PHE A 308 15.56 14.04 6.81
N SER A 309 15.95 13.79 5.56
CA SER A 309 16.01 14.79 4.49
C SER A 309 15.06 14.40 3.35
N GLU A 310 14.31 15.35 2.81
CA GLU A 310 13.43 15.10 1.66
C GLU A 310 14.24 15.19 0.37
N GLU A 311 14.34 14.09 -0.35
CA GLU A 311 15.19 13.96 -1.54
C GLU A 311 14.45 13.40 -2.77
N GLY A 312 13.12 13.28 -2.73
CA GLY A 312 12.34 12.62 -3.78
C GLY A 312 12.52 13.18 -5.18
N VAL A 313 12.59 14.51 -5.32
CA VAL A 313 12.85 15.15 -6.62
C VAL A 313 14.31 14.91 -7.08
N LEU A 314 15.26 15.02 -6.16
CA LEU A 314 16.67 14.80 -6.44
C LEU A 314 16.96 13.36 -6.90
N ARG A 315 16.23 12.41 -6.31
CA ARG A 315 16.40 10.97 -6.54
C ARG A 315 15.49 10.39 -7.62
N GLY A 316 14.68 11.22 -8.29
CA GLY A 316 13.92 10.84 -9.47
C GLY A 316 12.61 10.08 -9.21
N VAL A 317 12.10 10.03 -7.95
CA VAL A 317 10.90 9.24 -7.60
C VAL A 317 9.67 10.08 -7.23
N ALA A 318 9.83 11.42 -7.20
CA ALA A 318 8.76 12.33 -6.80
C ALA A 318 7.81 12.72 -7.94
N LEU A 319 8.31 12.73 -9.17
CA LEU A 319 7.64 13.19 -10.38
C LEU A 319 7.67 12.10 -11.46
N SER A 320 6.86 12.26 -12.50
CA SER A 320 6.94 11.42 -13.71
C SER A 320 8.20 11.73 -14.56
N GLU A 321 8.49 10.90 -15.58
CA GLU A 321 9.63 11.08 -16.49
C GLU A 321 9.67 12.46 -17.17
N ASP A 322 8.51 13.09 -17.38
CA ASP A 322 8.38 14.43 -17.98
C ASP A 322 8.38 15.56 -16.92
N GLY A 323 8.72 15.25 -15.66
CA GLY A 323 8.86 16.21 -14.57
C GLY A 323 7.55 16.79 -14.06
N MET A 324 6.43 16.08 -14.24
CA MET A 324 5.10 16.53 -13.82
C MET A 324 4.67 15.88 -12.51
N GLU A 325 3.92 16.65 -11.71
CA GLU A 325 3.22 16.15 -10.54
C GLU A 325 2.12 15.16 -10.95
N GLN A 326 1.91 14.14 -10.14
CA GLN A 326 0.91 13.10 -10.36
C GLN A 326 -0.01 12.99 -9.13
N ALA A 327 -1.18 12.39 -9.29
CA ALA A 327 -2.06 12.08 -8.17
C ALA A 327 -1.72 10.67 -7.66
N GLY A 328 -0.66 10.56 -6.85
CA GLY A 328 -0.16 9.29 -6.31
C GLY A 328 -1.04 8.77 -5.18
N MET A 329 -1.39 7.47 -5.20
CA MET A 329 -2.29 6.83 -4.24
C MET A 329 -1.68 5.60 -3.58
N GLY A 330 -1.73 4.43 -4.21
CA GLY A 330 -1.16 3.19 -3.70
C GLY A 330 0.31 3.04 -4.05
N VAL A 331 1.02 2.26 -3.23
CA VAL A 331 2.46 1.97 -3.38
C VAL A 331 2.71 0.48 -3.21
N GLY A 332 3.28 -0.16 -4.22
CA GLY A 332 3.89 -1.49 -4.14
C GLY A 332 5.41 -1.36 -4.12
N VAL A 333 6.08 -2.10 -3.25
CA VAL A 333 7.54 -2.17 -3.16
C VAL A 333 7.99 -3.60 -3.38
N GLY A 334 8.98 -3.81 -4.23
CA GLY A 334 9.53 -5.13 -4.54
C GLY A 334 10.70 -5.03 -5.53
N ASP A 335 11.26 -6.16 -5.91
CA ASP A 335 12.40 -6.27 -6.83
C ASP A 335 11.87 -6.91 -8.13
N TYR A 336 11.37 -6.06 -9.07
CA TYR A 336 10.68 -6.57 -10.26
C TYR A 336 11.63 -7.11 -11.33
N ASP A 337 12.86 -6.61 -11.40
CA ASP A 337 13.84 -7.04 -12.43
C ASP A 337 14.91 -7.99 -11.89
N LEU A 338 14.78 -8.40 -10.62
CA LEU A 338 15.62 -9.38 -9.93
C LEU A 338 17.10 -8.94 -9.83
N ASP A 339 17.36 -7.65 -9.76
CA ASP A 339 18.71 -7.13 -9.56
C ASP A 339 19.08 -7.08 -8.07
N GLY A 340 18.12 -7.33 -7.19
CA GLY A 340 18.25 -7.40 -5.74
C GLY A 340 18.03 -6.07 -5.05
N HIS A 341 17.52 -5.06 -5.74
CA HIS A 341 17.18 -3.75 -5.19
C HIS A 341 15.65 -3.59 -5.10
N LEU A 342 15.17 -2.79 -4.15
CA LEU A 342 13.73 -2.57 -4.00
C LEU A 342 13.28 -1.42 -4.89
N ASP A 343 12.35 -1.70 -5.79
CA ASP A 343 11.72 -0.77 -6.71
C ASP A 343 10.37 -0.30 -6.18
N ILE A 344 9.81 0.74 -6.81
CA ILE A 344 8.53 1.33 -6.41
C ILE A 344 7.54 1.30 -7.59
N PHE A 345 6.38 0.71 -7.37
CA PHE A 345 5.21 0.82 -8.22
C PHE A 345 4.16 1.72 -7.55
N LYS A 346 3.66 2.74 -8.27
CA LYS A 346 2.75 3.75 -7.73
C LYS A 346 1.52 3.92 -8.63
N THR A 347 0.33 3.86 -8.04
CA THR A 347 -0.93 4.05 -8.77
C THR A 347 -1.35 5.51 -8.86
N HIS A 348 -2.13 5.84 -9.91
CA HIS A 348 -2.49 7.22 -10.24
C HIS A 348 -3.96 7.40 -10.65
N PHE A 349 -4.33 8.67 -10.80
CA PHE A 349 -5.64 9.11 -11.28
C PHE A 349 -5.82 8.81 -12.78
N ALA A 350 -7.10 8.84 -13.24
CA ALA A 350 -7.44 8.68 -14.66
C ALA A 350 -6.72 9.71 -15.55
N GLU A 351 -6.44 9.31 -16.79
CA GLU A 351 -5.66 10.07 -17.77
C GLU A 351 -4.20 10.29 -17.37
N ASP A 352 -3.69 9.41 -16.51
CA ASP A 352 -2.27 9.31 -16.19
C ASP A 352 -1.82 7.83 -16.23
N ALA A 353 -0.52 7.60 -16.35
CA ALA A 353 0.07 6.26 -16.29
C ALA A 353 0.50 5.95 -14.84
N ASN A 354 0.22 4.74 -14.40
CA ASN A 354 0.75 4.23 -13.14
C ASN A 354 2.28 4.12 -13.24
N GLY A 355 3.01 4.61 -12.24
CA GLY A 355 4.46 4.78 -12.31
C GLY A 355 5.23 3.57 -11.81
N LEU A 356 6.25 3.13 -12.55
CA LEU A 356 7.23 2.14 -12.10
C LEU A 356 8.61 2.81 -12.07
N TYR A 357 9.22 2.81 -10.89
CA TYR A 357 10.50 3.46 -10.62
C TYR A 357 11.53 2.40 -10.24
N ARG A 358 12.54 2.21 -11.10
CA ARG A 358 13.65 1.29 -10.87
C ARG A 358 14.72 1.94 -10.01
N ASN A 359 15.15 1.25 -8.97
CA ASN A 359 16.19 1.69 -8.04
C ASN A 359 17.57 1.16 -8.45
N ASP A 360 18.61 1.95 -8.28
CA ASP A 360 20.00 1.54 -8.49
C ASP A 360 20.69 0.96 -7.23
N GLY A 361 19.92 0.68 -6.17
CA GLY A 361 20.41 0.22 -4.86
C GLY A 361 21.02 1.33 -4.00
N LYS A 362 20.92 2.60 -4.42
CA LYS A 362 21.36 3.79 -3.69
C LYS A 362 20.23 4.80 -3.53
N ALA A 363 19.00 4.34 -3.70
CA ALA A 363 17.78 5.15 -3.75
C ALA A 363 17.81 6.24 -4.86
N ASN A 364 18.55 6.04 -5.97
CA ASN A 364 18.34 6.82 -7.17
C ASN A 364 17.40 6.04 -8.10
N PHE A 365 16.33 6.68 -8.52
CA PHE A 365 15.26 6.05 -9.27
C PHE A 365 15.18 6.55 -10.71
N GLU A 366 14.91 5.62 -11.61
CA GLU A 366 14.57 5.88 -13.00
C GLU A 366 13.10 5.54 -13.24
N ASP A 367 12.30 6.48 -13.75
CA ASP A 367 10.94 6.20 -14.20
C ASP A 367 11.01 5.32 -15.48
N VAL A 368 10.72 4.04 -15.32
CA VAL A 368 10.73 3.04 -16.40
C VAL A 368 9.33 2.69 -16.91
N THR A 369 8.31 3.41 -16.51
CA THR A 369 6.89 3.19 -16.83
C THR A 369 6.66 2.85 -18.30
N ARG A 370 7.24 3.64 -19.21
CA ARG A 370 7.08 3.45 -20.64
C ARG A 370 7.93 2.30 -21.17
N ALA A 371 9.16 2.16 -20.70
CA ALA A 371 10.06 1.08 -21.08
C ALA A 371 9.48 -0.28 -20.63
N ALA A 372 8.92 -0.33 -19.43
CA ALA A 372 8.25 -1.49 -18.86
C ALA A 372 6.88 -1.81 -19.49
N ARG A 373 6.36 -0.95 -20.37
CA ARG A 373 5.07 -1.12 -21.09
C ARG A 373 3.84 -1.13 -20.19
N ILE A 374 3.90 -0.55 -18.99
CA ILE A 374 2.72 -0.44 -18.12
C ILE A 374 1.89 0.83 -18.38
N GLY A 375 2.38 1.77 -19.17
CA GLY A 375 1.66 2.96 -19.63
C GLY A 375 0.54 2.70 -20.65
N VAL A 376 0.10 1.46 -20.81
CA VAL A 376 -1.01 1.06 -21.68
C VAL A 376 -2.38 1.32 -21.05
N GLU A 377 -2.46 1.32 -19.70
CA GLU A 377 -3.70 1.60 -18.99
C GLU A 377 -3.67 2.98 -18.32
N THR A 378 -4.55 3.86 -18.79
CA THR A 378 -4.67 5.25 -18.29
C THR A 378 -6.13 5.66 -18.05
N ARG A 379 -7.08 4.72 -18.23
CA ARG A 379 -8.52 5.02 -18.18
C ARG A 379 -9.04 5.12 -16.75
N TYR A 380 -8.49 4.32 -15.84
CA TYR A 380 -9.05 4.11 -14.53
C TYR A 380 -8.36 4.98 -13.48
N ILE A 381 -9.11 5.31 -12.43
CA ILE A 381 -8.54 5.81 -11.18
C ILE A 381 -8.10 4.60 -10.38
N CYS A 382 -6.78 4.44 -10.20
CA CYS A 382 -6.17 3.26 -9.60
C CYS A 382 -5.77 3.55 -8.15
N TRP A 383 -5.95 2.56 -7.27
CA TRP A 383 -5.78 2.70 -5.83
C TRP A 383 -4.77 1.70 -5.26
N GLY A 384 -5.23 0.52 -4.84
CA GLY A 384 -4.35 -0.52 -4.34
C GLY A 384 -3.28 -0.91 -5.36
N ALA A 385 -2.08 -1.20 -4.89
CA ALA A 385 -0.92 -1.55 -5.69
C ALA A 385 -0.21 -2.77 -5.08
N GLY A 386 0.22 -3.72 -5.90
CA GLY A 386 1.05 -4.85 -5.50
C GLY A 386 2.20 -5.06 -6.47
N MET A 387 3.34 -5.49 -5.94
CA MET A 387 4.47 -6.00 -6.71
C MET A 387 4.84 -7.34 -6.09
N ILE A 388 4.28 -8.41 -6.65
CA ILE A 388 4.31 -9.74 -6.04
C ILE A 388 4.22 -10.81 -7.12
N ASP A 389 4.87 -11.96 -6.91
CA ASP A 389 4.81 -13.09 -7.84
C ASP A 389 3.48 -13.83 -7.67
N LEU A 390 2.55 -13.64 -8.61
CA LEU A 390 1.19 -14.15 -8.51
C LEU A 390 1.05 -15.57 -9.08
N ASP A 391 1.98 -16.04 -9.92
CA ASP A 391 1.92 -17.37 -10.52
C ASP A 391 3.15 -18.24 -10.20
N ASN A 392 3.92 -17.83 -9.18
CA ASN A 392 5.09 -18.54 -8.64
C ASN A 392 6.19 -18.83 -9.70
N ASP A 393 6.24 -18.07 -10.82
CA ASP A 393 7.23 -18.27 -11.89
C ASP A 393 8.62 -17.69 -11.55
N GLY A 394 8.72 -17.01 -10.42
CA GLY A 394 9.92 -16.36 -9.93
C GLY A 394 10.11 -14.96 -10.50
N LEU A 395 9.05 -14.30 -10.96
CA LEU A 395 9.07 -12.93 -11.49
C LEU A 395 7.93 -12.13 -10.85
N PRO A 396 8.22 -11.11 -10.02
CA PRO A 396 7.16 -10.30 -9.44
C PRO A 396 6.31 -9.59 -10.49
N ASP A 397 5.00 -9.79 -10.41
CA ASP A 397 3.97 -9.15 -11.23
C ASP A 397 3.52 -7.83 -10.59
N LEU A 398 2.76 -7.01 -11.34
CA LEU A 398 2.11 -5.85 -10.78
C LEU A 398 0.59 -6.08 -10.76
N PHE A 399 -0.02 -5.70 -9.66
CA PHE A 399 -1.47 -5.72 -9.47
C PHE A 399 -1.97 -4.33 -9.10
N MET A 400 -3.14 -3.95 -9.60
CA MET A 400 -3.80 -2.72 -9.14
C MET A 400 -5.32 -2.86 -9.08
N THR A 401 -5.89 -2.23 -8.06
CA THR A 401 -7.34 -2.02 -7.96
C THR A 401 -7.74 -0.71 -8.61
N ALA A 402 -8.99 -0.62 -9.07
CA ALA A 402 -9.52 0.58 -9.69
C ALA A 402 -10.96 0.88 -9.24
N GLY A 403 -11.33 2.18 -9.25
CA GLY A 403 -12.68 2.61 -8.90
C GLY A 403 -12.83 4.13 -8.95
N GLY A 404 -13.93 4.60 -9.52
CA GLY A 404 -14.23 6.02 -9.67
C GLY A 404 -14.44 6.76 -8.35
N VAL A 405 -14.24 8.08 -8.38
CA VAL A 405 -14.48 8.98 -7.24
C VAL A 405 -15.74 9.83 -7.42
N TYR A 406 -16.21 9.99 -8.65
CA TYR A 406 -17.31 10.86 -9.01
C TYR A 406 -18.48 10.06 -9.61
N PRO A 407 -19.27 9.32 -8.79
CA PRO A 407 -20.35 8.48 -9.31
C PRO A 407 -21.38 9.27 -10.14
N GLN A 408 -21.58 10.55 -9.83
CA GLN A 408 -22.46 11.44 -10.59
C GLN A 408 -22.02 11.67 -12.07
N LEU A 409 -20.75 11.42 -12.40
CA LEU A 409 -20.25 11.59 -13.77
C LEU A 409 -20.73 10.51 -14.74
N GLU A 410 -21.04 9.32 -14.28
CA GLU A 410 -21.39 8.17 -15.13
C GLU A 410 -22.51 8.47 -16.13
N LYS A 411 -23.45 9.36 -15.75
CA LYS A 411 -24.56 9.78 -16.60
C LYS A 411 -24.14 10.71 -17.74
N THR A 412 -23.07 11.49 -17.55
CA THR A 412 -22.63 12.52 -18.51
C THR A 412 -21.33 12.16 -19.21
N LEU A 413 -20.47 11.39 -18.55
CA LEU A 413 -19.16 10.96 -19.02
C LEU A 413 -18.98 9.45 -18.77
N PRO A 414 -19.70 8.58 -19.50
CA PRO A 414 -19.71 7.13 -19.24
C PRO A 414 -18.37 6.43 -19.43
N GLN A 415 -17.39 7.09 -20.07
CA GLN A 415 -16.02 6.60 -20.18
C GLN A 415 -15.24 6.63 -18.85
N TYR A 416 -15.80 7.23 -17.79
CA TYR A 416 -15.24 7.26 -16.44
C TYR A 416 -16.21 6.56 -15.47
N PRO A 417 -16.29 5.23 -15.51
CA PRO A 417 -17.23 4.47 -14.70
C PRO A 417 -16.84 4.48 -13.22
N SER A 418 -17.82 4.36 -12.34
CA SER A 418 -17.60 4.20 -10.90
C SER A 418 -17.02 2.84 -10.58
N LYS A 419 -17.47 1.79 -11.27
CA LYS A 419 -17.01 0.42 -11.11
C LYS A 419 -16.06 0.05 -12.25
N CYS A 420 -14.87 -0.41 -11.88
CA CYS A 420 -13.80 -0.76 -12.82
C CYS A 420 -13.31 -2.18 -12.57
N PRO A 421 -12.75 -2.87 -13.58
CA PRO A 421 -12.03 -4.12 -13.36
C PRO A 421 -10.74 -3.86 -12.57
N ARG A 422 -10.17 -4.91 -12.01
CA ARG A 422 -8.79 -4.92 -11.53
C ARG A 422 -7.87 -5.15 -12.73
N VAL A 423 -6.58 -4.86 -12.57
CA VAL A 423 -5.59 -5.06 -13.62
C VAL A 423 -4.37 -5.81 -13.07
N VAL A 424 -3.97 -6.82 -13.79
CA VAL A 424 -2.71 -7.54 -13.58
C VAL A 424 -1.76 -7.17 -14.71
N PHE A 425 -0.52 -6.85 -14.38
CA PHE A 425 0.57 -6.78 -15.34
C PHE A 425 1.54 -7.93 -15.07
N ARG A 426 1.49 -8.95 -15.91
CA ARG A 426 2.41 -10.09 -15.81
C ARG A 426 3.81 -9.66 -16.23
N ASN A 427 4.80 -10.03 -15.43
CA ASN A 427 6.21 -9.80 -15.71
C ASN A 427 6.71 -10.76 -16.80
N LEU A 428 7.38 -10.25 -17.83
CA LEU A 428 7.92 -11.06 -18.92
C LEU A 428 9.39 -11.45 -18.71
N GLY A 429 10.02 -11.07 -17.60
CA GLY A 429 11.40 -11.38 -17.24
C GLY A 429 12.48 -10.68 -18.07
N ASN A 430 12.10 -9.63 -18.79
CA ASN A 430 12.99 -8.83 -19.63
C ASN A 430 12.84 -7.31 -19.38
N GLY A 431 12.38 -6.94 -18.17
CA GLY A 431 12.10 -5.56 -17.78
C GLY A 431 10.81 -5.01 -18.38
N SER A 432 9.96 -5.83 -19.00
CA SER A 432 8.66 -5.42 -19.53
C SER A 432 7.52 -6.29 -19.03
N PHE A 433 6.31 -5.74 -19.09
CA PHE A 433 5.09 -6.38 -18.62
C PHE A 433 4.05 -6.53 -19.72
N GLU A 434 3.08 -7.40 -19.48
CA GLU A 434 1.89 -7.61 -20.30
C GLU A 434 0.64 -7.47 -19.45
N GLU A 435 -0.28 -6.61 -19.88
CA GLU A 435 -1.56 -6.40 -19.21
C GLU A 435 -2.48 -7.61 -19.40
N LEU A 436 -3.01 -8.13 -18.30
CA LEU A 436 -3.97 -9.21 -18.25
C LEU A 436 -5.19 -8.76 -17.45
N ILE A 437 -6.39 -8.96 -17.98
CA ILE A 437 -7.65 -8.71 -17.26
C ILE A 437 -8.49 -9.98 -17.27
N GLU A 438 -8.96 -10.42 -18.43
CA GLU A 438 -9.81 -11.60 -18.56
C GLU A 438 -9.01 -12.90 -18.39
N GLU A 439 -7.75 -12.91 -18.83
CA GLU A 439 -6.85 -14.06 -18.77
C GLU A 439 -6.48 -14.45 -17.33
N ALA A 440 -6.45 -13.48 -16.41
CA ALA A 440 -6.17 -13.71 -15.00
C ALA A 440 -7.37 -14.21 -14.18
N GLY A 441 -8.52 -14.40 -14.83
CA GLY A 441 -9.72 -14.98 -14.21
C GLY A 441 -10.89 -14.00 -14.07
N PRO A 442 -12.10 -14.53 -13.86
CA PRO A 442 -13.33 -13.73 -13.87
C PRO A 442 -13.38 -12.70 -12.72
N ALA A 443 -12.71 -12.97 -11.60
CA ALA A 443 -12.66 -12.06 -10.48
C ALA A 443 -11.83 -10.80 -10.76
N ILE A 444 -10.86 -10.87 -11.67
CA ILE A 444 -10.09 -9.70 -12.12
C ILE A 444 -10.95 -8.81 -13.03
N ALA A 445 -11.67 -9.41 -13.97
CA ALA A 445 -12.53 -8.70 -14.93
C ALA A 445 -13.81 -8.11 -14.30
N ALA A 446 -14.25 -8.63 -13.14
CA ALA A 446 -15.47 -8.16 -12.48
C ALA A 446 -15.34 -6.69 -12.04
N PRO A 447 -16.31 -5.80 -12.42
CA PRO A 447 -16.20 -4.39 -12.13
C PRO A 447 -16.70 -4.06 -10.71
N HIS A 448 -15.88 -3.40 -9.90
CA HIS A 448 -16.19 -2.90 -8.58
C HIS A 448 -15.66 -1.49 -8.35
N CYS A 449 -16.16 -0.80 -7.33
CA CYS A 449 -15.58 0.46 -6.87
C CYS A 449 -14.50 0.18 -5.82
N SER A 450 -13.38 -0.38 -6.28
CA SER A 450 -12.32 -0.89 -5.39
C SER A 450 -11.41 0.22 -4.84
N ARG A 451 -10.78 -0.04 -3.67
CA ARG A 451 -9.81 0.83 -3.02
C ARG A 451 -8.60 0.02 -2.56
N GLY A 452 -8.33 -0.02 -1.25
CA GLY A 452 -7.23 -0.80 -0.71
C GLY A 452 -7.30 -2.28 -1.04
N CYS A 453 -6.14 -2.91 -1.15
CA CYS A 453 -6.03 -4.36 -1.21
C CYS A 453 -4.83 -4.83 -0.39
N ALA A 454 -4.90 -6.07 0.09
CA ALA A 454 -3.84 -6.75 0.79
C ALA A 454 -3.59 -8.11 0.13
N PHE A 455 -2.33 -8.53 0.13
CA PHE A 455 -1.86 -9.78 -0.44
C PHE A 455 -1.47 -10.73 0.68
N GLY A 456 -1.85 -12.00 0.57
CA GLY A 456 -1.54 -13.01 1.58
C GLY A 456 -2.04 -14.38 1.12
N ASP A 457 -1.65 -15.41 1.83
CA ASP A 457 -2.08 -16.78 1.60
C ASP A 457 -2.97 -17.18 2.78
N PHE A 458 -4.29 -17.03 2.59
CA PHE A 458 -5.25 -17.20 3.69
C PHE A 458 -5.59 -18.67 3.97
N ASP A 459 -5.41 -19.56 2.98
CA ASP A 459 -5.69 -20.99 3.12
C ASP A 459 -4.42 -21.85 3.21
N ASN A 460 -3.24 -21.19 3.23
CA ASN A 460 -1.92 -21.79 3.43
C ASN A 460 -1.58 -22.85 2.36
N ASP A 461 -2.01 -22.65 1.12
CA ASP A 461 -1.71 -23.56 0.01
C ASP A 461 -0.45 -23.17 -0.78
N GLY A 462 0.11 -21.98 -0.51
CA GLY A 462 1.32 -21.46 -1.12
C GLY A 462 1.09 -20.53 -2.30
N ASP A 463 -0.16 -20.26 -2.65
CA ASP A 463 -0.52 -19.28 -3.66
C ASP A 463 -0.84 -17.93 -2.99
N VAL A 464 -0.63 -16.83 -3.69
CA VAL A 464 -0.93 -15.52 -3.14
C VAL A 464 -2.35 -15.11 -3.50
N ASP A 465 -3.18 -14.92 -2.47
CA ASP A 465 -4.55 -14.44 -2.57
C ASP A 465 -4.62 -12.93 -2.39
N ILE A 466 -5.77 -12.33 -2.75
CA ILE A 466 -5.94 -10.89 -2.70
C ILE A 466 -7.25 -10.52 -2.00
N LEU A 467 -7.15 -9.80 -0.89
CA LEU A 467 -8.27 -9.16 -0.21
C LEU A 467 -8.45 -7.75 -0.74
N ILE A 468 -9.67 -7.36 -1.12
CA ILE A 468 -9.95 -6.04 -1.72
C ILE A 468 -11.13 -5.38 -1.05
N VAL A 469 -10.97 -4.12 -0.67
CA VAL A 469 -12.06 -3.25 -0.21
C VAL A 469 -12.82 -2.70 -1.42
N ASN A 470 -14.15 -2.91 -1.43
CA ASN A 470 -15.07 -2.33 -2.41
C ASN A 470 -16.04 -1.37 -1.69
N LEU A 471 -16.13 -0.13 -2.15
CA LEU A 471 -16.96 0.89 -1.48
C LEU A 471 -18.46 0.64 -1.67
N ASN A 472 -19.19 0.60 -0.55
CA ASN A 472 -20.63 0.34 -0.48
C ASN A 472 -21.04 -1.04 -1.05
N GLU A 473 -20.11 -1.98 -1.08
CA GLU A 473 -20.26 -3.37 -1.50
C GLU A 473 -19.56 -4.28 -0.47
N PRO A 474 -19.85 -5.60 -0.43
CA PRO A 474 -18.99 -6.54 0.27
C PRO A 474 -17.55 -6.49 -0.26
N PRO A 475 -16.54 -6.83 0.55
CA PRO A 475 -15.18 -6.97 0.06
C PRO A 475 -15.11 -8.09 -0.98
N SER A 476 -14.05 -8.12 -1.76
CA SER A 476 -13.67 -9.30 -2.54
C SER A 476 -12.54 -10.04 -1.86
N LEU A 477 -12.60 -11.36 -1.83
CA LEU A 477 -11.52 -12.26 -1.46
C LEU A 477 -11.20 -13.12 -2.68
N LEU A 478 -10.15 -12.73 -3.39
CA LEU A 478 -9.75 -13.40 -4.62
C LEU A 478 -8.82 -14.55 -4.25
N ARG A 479 -9.36 -15.78 -4.20
CA ARG A 479 -8.54 -16.97 -4.06
C ARG A 479 -7.82 -17.23 -5.38
N ASN A 480 -6.54 -17.49 -5.31
CA ASN A 480 -5.71 -17.85 -6.44
C ASN A 480 -5.74 -19.37 -6.62
N ASP A 481 -6.47 -19.85 -7.60
CA ASP A 481 -6.51 -21.27 -7.98
C ASP A 481 -5.39 -21.55 -8.98
N MET A 482 -4.13 -21.55 -8.55
CA MET A 482 -2.97 -21.66 -9.43
C MET A 482 -2.91 -22.99 -10.19
N ARG A 483 -2.52 -22.91 -11.46
CA ARG A 483 -2.40 -24.06 -12.34
C ARG A 483 -0.95 -24.19 -12.78
N GLY A 484 -0.28 -25.24 -12.37
CA GLY A 484 1.11 -25.46 -12.76
C GLY A 484 1.89 -26.22 -11.69
N GLY A 485 3.18 -26.38 -11.91
CA GLY A 485 4.08 -27.06 -10.99
C GLY A 485 5.21 -26.14 -10.58
N HIS A 486 4.92 -24.86 -10.37
CA HIS A 486 5.87 -23.91 -9.83
C HIS A 486 6.00 -24.11 -8.32
N HIS A 487 7.19 -23.86 -7.81
CA HIS A 487 7.54 -23.97 -6.41
C HIS A 487 7.59 -22.60 -5.76
N TRP A 488 7.44 -22.55 -4.46
CA TRP A 488 7.44 -21.32 -3.66
C TRP A 488 8.22 -21.48 -2.36
N LEU A 489 8.55 -20.37 -1.71
CA LEU A 489 9.11 -20.34 -0.37
C LEU A 489 8.50 -19.16 0.38
N LYS A 490 7.88 -19.43 1.53
CA LYS A 490 7.35 -18.40 2.41
C LYS A 490 8.24 -18.27 3.65
N ILE A 491 8.49 -17.04 4.10
CA ILE A 491 9.43 -16.78 5.20
C ILE A 491 8.77 -15.90 6.25
N LYS A 492 8.63 -16.43 7.47
CA LYS A 492 8.23 -15.66 8.68
C LYS A 492 9.47 -15.33 9.48
N LEU A 493 9.64 -14.05 9.84
CA LEU A 493 10.74 -13.55 10.64
C LEU A 493 10.25 -13.18 12.04
N ILE A 494 11.08 -13.46 13.07
CA ILE A 494 10.80 -13.15 14.47
C ILE A 494 12.02 -12.46 15.06
N GLY A 495 11.91 -11.17 15.35
CA GLY A 495 12.97 -10.38 15.98
C GLY A 495 13.20 -10.78 17.43
N THR A 496 14.42 -10.54 17.92
CA THR A 496 14.81 -10.71 19.33
C THR A 496 15.59 -9.52 19.84
N LYS A 497 16.56 -9.01 19.09
CA LYS A 497 17.22 -7.72 19.28
C LYS A 497 16.55 -6.63 18.45
N SER A 498 16.09 -7.01 17.28
CA SER A 498 15.20 -6.21 16.44
C SER A 498 13.79 -6.19 17.03
N ASN A 499 12.93 -5.27 16.56
CA ASN A 499 11.51 -5.32 16.87
C ASN A 499 10.93 -6.72 16.59
N ARG A 500 9.95 -7.14 17.38
CA ARG A 500 9.42 -8.49 17.35
C ARG A 500 8.83 -8.92 16.02
N SER A 501 8.15 -8.02 15.33
CA SER A 501 7.57 -8.25 13.99
C SER A 501 8.63 -8.26 12.88
N ALA A 502 9.91 -8.00 13.20
CA ALA A 502 11.02 -7.90 12.25
C ALA A 502 10.78 -6.88 11.09
N ILE A 503 9.95 -5.87 11.31
CA ILE A 503 9.72 -4.81 10.32
C ILE A 503 11.04 -4.11 10.04
N GLY A 504 11.39 -3.96 8.73
CA GLY A 504 12.69 -3.49 8.26
C GLY A 504 13.73 -4.60 8.05
N ALA A 505 13.36 -5.88 8.29
CA ALA A 505 14.24 -7.00 7.95
C ALA A 505 14.22 -7.24 6.44
N ARG A 506 15.41 -7.24 5.82
CA ARG A 506 15.59 -7.50 4.39
C ARG A 506 15.95 -8.95 4.17
N VAL A 507 15.25 -9.59 3.25
CA VAL A 507 15.48 -10.97 2.83
C VAL A 507 15.89 -11.00 1.36
N VAL A 508 16.98 -11.71 1.06
CA VAL A 508 17.42 -11.98 -0.31
C VAL A 508 17.40 -13.48 -0.53
N VAL A 509 16.67 -13.90 -1.54
CA VAL A 509 16.56 -15.32 -1.93
C VAL A 509 17.25 -15.52 -3.27
N ASN A 510 18.16 -16.51 -3.33
CA ASN A 510 18.88 -16.88 -4.56
C ASN A 510 18.44 -18.27 -5.02
N TYR A 511 17.97 -18.39 -6.24
CA TYR A 511 17.47 -19.62 -6.84
C TYR A 511 17.65 -19.61 -8.36
N GLY A 512 18.03 -20.71 -8.97
CA GLY A 512 18.11 -20.87 -10.44
C GLY A 512 18.92 -19.78 -11.18
N GLY A 513 19.91 -19.19 -10.51
CA GLY A 513 20.68 -18.06 -11.05
C GLY A 513 20.00 -16.69 -10.93
N LYS A 514 18.79 -16.62 -10.36
CA LYS A 514 18.05 -15.41 -10.04
C LYS A 514 18.38 -14.96 -8.60
N LYS A 515 18.19 -13.67 -8.33
CA LYS A 515 18.31 -13.06 -6.99
C LYS A 515 17.10 -12.15 -6.79
N GLN A 516 16.36 -12.34 -5.72
CA GLN A 516 15.20 -11.50 -5.41
C GLN A 516 15.29 -10.96 -3.98
N ALA A 517 15.00 -9.68 -3.79
CA ALA A 517 14.95 -9.03 -2.50
C ALA A 517 13.50 -8.68 -2.11
N GLN A 518 13.19 -8.85 -0.84
CA GLN A 518 11.98 -8.33 -0.20
C GLN A 518 12.31 -7.80 1.19
N GLU A 519 11.45 -6.96 1.75
CA GLU A 519 11.58 -6.42 3.10
C GLU A 519 10.25 -6.53 3.86
N VAL A 520 10.30 -6.80 5.16
CA VAL A 520 9.09 -6.86 6.01
C VAL A 520 8.59 -5.44 6.25
N MET A 521 7.37 -5.17 5.81
CA MET A 521 6.71 -3.85 5.91
C MET A 521 5.42 -3.95 6.71
N SER A 522 5.06 -2.89 7.42
CA SER A 522 3.82 -2.81 8.21
C SER A 522 2.63 -2.26 7.43
N GLN A 523 2.88 -1.54 6.34
CA GLN A 523 1.87 -1.03 5.40
C GLN A 523 2.41 -1.08 3.97
N SER A 524 1.53 -1.31 3.01
CA SER A 524 1.78 -1.33 1.57
C SER A 524 0.48 -1.03 0.81
N SER A 525 0.50 -1.14 -0.52
CA SER A 525 -0.69 -1.01 -1.36
C SER A 525 -1.34 0.36 -1.22
N PHE A 526 -2.65 0.43 -0.98
CA PHE A 526 -3.35 1.65 -0.62
C PHE A 526 -3.93 1.48 0.77
N TYR A 527 -3.29 2.10 1.77
CA TYR A 527 -3.73 2.11 3.16
C TYR A 527 -3.84 0.73 3.82
N SER A 528 -3.18 -0.29 3.28
CA SER A 528 -3.40 -1.70 3.65
C SER A 528 -2.14 -2.36 4.19
N ALA A 529 -2.29 -3.47 4.89
CA ALA A 529 -1.18 -4.30 5.36
C ALA A 529 -1.29 -5.71 4.77
N ASN A 530 -0.21 -6.17 4.15
CA ASN A 530 -0.11 -7.52 3.61
C ASN A 530 0.18 -8.54 4.71
N ASP A 531 0.03 -9.82 4.39
CA ASP A 531 0.60 -10.93 5.15
C ASP A 531 2.09 -10.63 5.44
N PRO A 532 2.53 -10.60 6.72
CA PRO A 532 3.91 -10.29 7.06
C PRO A 532 4.90 -11.41 6.68
N ARG A 533 4.40 -12.57 6.26
CA ARG A 533 5.22 -13.67 5.75
C ARG A 533 5.63 -13.34 4.31
N LEU A 534 6.91 -13.12 4.07
CA LEU A 534 7.44 -12.82 2.74
C LEU A 534 7.25 -14.03 1.81
N HIS A 535 6.75 -13.79 0.61
CA HIS A 535 6.47 -14.82 -0.38
C HIS A 535 7.41 -14.71 -1.58
N PHE A 536 8.06 -15.81 -1.95
CA PHE A 536 8.95 -15.92 -3.09
C PHE A 536 8.52 -17.07 -3.98
N GLY A 537 8.08 -16.79 -5.21
CA GLY A 537 7.98 -17.81 -6.24
C GLY A 537 9.37 -18.26 -6.69
N LEU A 538 9.56 -19.55 -6.88
CA LEU A 538 10.84 -20.14 -7.25
C LEU A 538 10.84 -20.73 -8.66
N GLY A 539 9.73 -20.65 -9.38
CA GLY A 539 9.55 -21.29 -10.66
C GLY A 539 9.67 -22.81 -10.54
N ARG A 540 10.67 -23.40 -11.20
CA ARG A 540 10.92 -24.84 -11.17
C ARG A 540 12.00 -25.28 -10.18
N GLU A 541 12.55 -24.33 -9.44
CA GLU A 541 13.64 -24.61 -8.50
C GLU A 541 13.07 -25.19 -7.19
N LYS A 542 13.68 -26.28 -6.72
CA LYS A 542 13.25 -27.01 -5.52
C LYS A 542 14.00 -26.60 -4.24
N THR A 543 14.98 -25.75 -4.38
CA THR A 543 15.76 -25.22 -3.26
C THR A 543 16.19 -23.78 -3.54
N ALA A 544 16.38 -23.02 -2.47
CA ALA A 544 16.91 -21.66 -2.54
C ALA A 544 17.93 -21.41 -1.43
N ASP A 545 18.85 -20.47 -1.65
CA ASP A 545 19.69 -19.92 -0.60
C ASP A 545 19.04 -18.64 -0.08
N VAL A 546 18.89 -18.51 1.24
CA VAL A 546 18.25 -17.39 1.92
C VAL A 546 19.28 -16.60 2.71
N ALA A 547 19.31 -15.28 2.55
CA ALA A 547 20.09 -14.36 3.36
C ALA A 547 19.13 -13.34 4.03
N VAL A 548 19.27 -13.15 5.32
CA VAL A 548 18.48 -12.20 6.12
C VAL A 548 19.41 -11.16 6.71
N ARG A 549 19.11 -9.88 6.51
CA ARG A 549 19.68 -8.77 7.27
C ARG A 549 18.59 -8.24 8.21
N TRP A 550 18.79 -8.44 9.49
CA TRP A 550 17.88 -7.98 10.52
C TRP A 550 18.01 -6.47 10.79
N PRO A 551 16.97 -5.78 11.25
CA PRO A 551 17.05 -4.36 11.65
C PRO A 551 18.17 -4.05 12.64
N SER A 552 18.51 -4.99 13.52
CA SER A 552 19.66 -4.87 14.43
C SER A 552 21.03 -4.81 13.72
N GLY A 553 21.08 -5.11 12.40
CA GLY A 553 22.29 -5.23 11.62
C GLY A 553 22.94 -6.62 11.64
N VAL A 554 22.35 -7.59 12.32
CA VAL A 554 22.79 -9.00 12.27
C VAL A 554 22.47 -9.56 10.88
N GLU A 555 23.39 -10.35 10.31
CA GLU A 555 23.16 -11.09 9.07
C GLU A 555 23.21 -12.60 9.32
N GLU A 556 22.25 -13.32 8.72
CA GLU A 556 22.17 -14.78 8.77
C GLU A 556 21.99 -15.35 7.36
N LYS A 557 22.53 -16.53 7.11
CA LYS A 557 22.48 -17.19 5.79
C LYS A 557 22.12 -18.67 5.93
N PHE A 558 21.16 -19.10 5.14
CA PHE A 558 20.64 -20.46 5.11
C PHE A 558 20.78 -20.99 3.69
N LYS A 559 21.43 -22.14 3.56
CA LYS A 559 21.73 -22.73 2.25
C LYS A 559 20.82 -23.91 1.94
N SER A 560 20.49 -24.05 0.64
CA SER A 560 19.70 -25.17 0.10
C SER A 560 18.40 -25.40 0.89
N VAL A 561 17.71 -24.31 1.24
CA VAL A 561 16.38 -24.36 1.86
C VAL A 561 15.40 -25.01 0.89
N PRO A 562 14.69 -26.09 1.28
CA PRO A 562 13.69 -26.69 0.40
C PRO A 562 12.54 -25.75 0.06
N ALA A 563 12.00 -25.88 -1.13
CA ALA A 563 10.77 -25.20 -1.57
C ALA A 563 9.52 -25.79 -0.89
N ASP A 564 8.37 -25.17 -1.18
CA ASP A 564 7.01 -25.59 -0.80
C ASP A 564 6.83 -25.69 0.72
N GLN A 565 7.33 -24.66 1.44
CA GLN A 565 7.20 -24.59 2.90
C GLN A 565 7.17 -23.16 3.45
N LEU A 566 6.66 -23.02 4.66
CA LEU A 566 6.91 -21.87 5.51
C LEU A 566 8.21 -22.09 6.30
N LEU A 567 9.21 -21.27 6.02
CA LEU A 567 10.44 -21.19 6.80
C LEU A 567 10.26 -20.14 7.92
N VAL A 568 10.34 -20.55 9.18
CA VAL A 568 10.29 -19.62 10.30
C VAL A 568 11.70 -19.40 10.82
N LEU A 569 12.15 -18.15 10.78
CA LEU A 569 13.48 -17.74 11.23
C LEU A 569 13.35 -16.83 12.46
N LYS A 570 14.10 -17.16 13.50
CA LYS A 570 14.21 -16.34 14.71
C LYS A 570 15.61 -15.79 14.82
N GLU A 571 15.71 -14.47 14.96
CA GLU A 571 16.98 -13.75 15.03
C GLU A 571 17.93 -14.34 16.08
N GLY A 572 19.14 -14.71 15.64
CA GLY A 572 20.17 -15.33 16.47
C GLY A 572 19.93 -16.78 16.88
N ALA A 573 18.77 -17.37 16.54
CA ALA A 573 18.45 -18.78 16.81
C ALA A 573 18.34 -19.62 15.52
N GLY A 574 18.24 -18.97 14.36
CA GLY A 574 18.09 -19.64 13.08
C GLY A 574 16.69 -20.21 12.86
N VAL A 575 16.61 -21.38 12.19
CA VAL A 575 15.33 -22.02 11.89
C VAL A 575 14.66 -22.53 13.17
N VAL A 576 13.40 -22.16 13.36
CA VAL A 576 12.56 -22.62 14.49
C VAL A 576 11.31 -23.32 13.95
N PRO A 577 10.67 -24.22 14.74
CA PRO A 577 9.43 -24.85 14.30
C PRO A 577 8.36 -23.82 13.99
N GLY A 578 7.74 -23.92 12.81
CA GLY A 578 6.53 -23.20 12.47
C GLY A 578 5.27 -23.89 12.97
N ALA A 579 4.11 -23.27 12.75
CA ALA A 579 2.82 -23.94 12.95
C ALA A 579 2.75 -25.20 12.05
N ASP A 580 2.26 -26.32 12.62
CA ASP A 580 2.09 -27.58 11.86
C ASP A 580 0.84 -27.49 10.97
N TRP A 581 1.05 -27.19 9.68
CA TRP A 581 -0.03 -27.11 8.67
C TRP A 581 -0.39 -28.47 8.06
N SER A 582 0.30 -29.56 8.46
CA SER A 582 0.05 -30.91 7.93
C SER A 582 -1.26 -31.54 8.40
N ARG A 583 -2.00 -30.88 9.28
CA ARG A 583 -3.30 -31.33 9.76
C ARG A 583 -4.42 -30.62 8.98
N ARG A 584 -4.57 -31.01 7.72
CA ARG A 584 -5.80 -30.78 6.95
C ARG A 584 -6.84 -31.83 7.28
#